data_78a4637865ba5e665c3ff5ccfc45fa8a
#
_entry.id   78a4637865ba5e665c3ff5ccfc45fa8a
#
_cell.length_a   1.000
_cell.length_b   1.000
_cell.length_c   1.000
_cell.angle_alpha   90.00
_cell.angle_beta   90.00
_cell.angle_gamma   90.00
#
_symmetry.space_group_name_H-M   'P 1'
#
loop_
_entity.id
_entity.type
_entity.pdbx_description
1 polymer ?
#
loop_
_entity_poly.entity_id
_entity_poly.type
_entity_poly.pdbx_seq_one_letter_code
_entity_poly.pdbx_strand_id
1 'polypeptide(L)'
;MKLTLKYIIFSFSALILFGCAVKTTKNVINIVGQIESIDEYGNVVLDKKSSAQAKAYLELGDSLNVHFGEDSEKLICKMVKDYGDVPVGDYLARFDNDTDLLKIAINQGQISKTNNLKKGMAVSIDVVR
;
A
#
# COMPACT_ATOMS: atom_id res chain seq x y z
N MET A 1 -39.19 -56.97 -17.10
CA MET A 1 -38.78 -56.57 -16.98
C MET A 1 -38.14 -55.76 -16.56
N LYS A 2 -37.67 -55.30 -16.38
CA LYS A 2 -37.15 -54.70 -16.05
C LYS A 2 -36.39 -53.94 -15.79
N LEU A 3 -35.92 -53.44 -15.49
CA LEU A 3 -35.24 -52.83 -15.29
C LEU A 3 -34.51 -52.14 -14.93
N THR A 4 -34.14 -51.79 -14.68
CA THR A 4 -33.54 -51.34 -14.32
C THR A 4 -32.75 -50.58 -14.21
N LEU A 5 -32.30 -50.08 -14.11
CA LEU A 5 -31.50 -49.43 -14.14
C LEU A 5 -31.13 -48.50 -13.72
N LYS A 6 -30.89 -48.10 -13.58
CA LYS A 6 -30.70 -47.34 -13.27
C LYS A 6 -29.81 -46.73 -12.75
N TYR A 7 -29.36 -46.55 -12.46
CA TYR A 7 -28.69 -46.13 -11.92
C TYR A 7 -27.80 -45.43 -12.00
N ILE A 8 -27.45 -45.37 -12.10
CA ILE A 8 -26.73 -44.93 -12.32
C ILE A 8 -26.28 -43.89 -12.08
N ILE A 9 -26.13 -43.47 -11.95
CA ILE A 9 -25.82 -42.61 -11.94
C ILE A 9 -25.19 -41.83 -11.31
N PHE A 10 -24.86 -41.75 -10.94
CA PHE A 10 -24.37 -40.96 -10.52
C PHE A 10 -23.42 -40.39 -10.34
N SER A 11 -23.15 -40.48 -10.32
CA SER A 11 -22.41 -40.09 -10.18
C SER A 11 -21.76 -39.21 -10.05
N PHE A 12 -21.52 -38.96 -9.99
CA PHE A 12 -20.88 -38.21 -10.06
C PHE A 12 -20.35 -37.27 -9.66
N SER A 13 -20.31 -37.12 -9.48
CA SER A 13 -19.99 -36.38 -9.28
C SER A 13 -19.31 -35.63 -8.96
N ALA A 14 -18.83 -35.61 -8.79
CA ALA A 14 -18.21 -35.04 -8.54
C ALA A 14 -17.61 -34.24 -8.27
N LEU A 15 -17.50 -34.07 -8.14
CA LEU A 15 -17.01 -33.43 -8.00
C LEU A 15 -16.22 -32.66 -7.82
N ILE A 16 -16.00 -32.64 -7.57
CA ILE A 16 -15.38 -32.25 -7.52
C ILE A 16 -14.82 -31.38 -7.48
N LEU A 17 -14.64 -31.23 -7.51
CA LEU A 17 -14.14 -30.54 -7.75
C LEU A 17 -13.81 -29.61 -7.30
N PHE A 18 -13.78 -29.41 -6.96
CA PHE A 18 -13.56 -28.55 -6.63
C PHE A 18 -12.70 -28.19 -6.13
N GLY A 19 -12.65 -28.50 -5.88
CA GLY A 19 -11.82 -28.02 -5.03
C GLY A 19 -10.73 -27.29 -5.37
N CYS A 20 -10.59 -27.04 -5.93
CA CYS A 20 -9.57 -26.45 -6.44
C CYS A 20 -9.45 -25.06 -6.20
N ALA A 21 -10.30 -24.51 -5.64
CA ALA A 21 -10.26 -23.11 -5.52
C ALA A 21 -9.28 -22.69 -4.47
N VAL A 22 -8.08 -22.62 -4.83
CA VAL A 22 -7.09 -21.98 -3.99
C VAL A 22 -7.22 -20.50 -4.21
N LYS A 23 -7.85 -19.85 -3.33
CA LYS A 23 -7.85 -18.42 -3.30
C LYS A 23 -6.57 -17.96 -2.65
N THR A 24 -5.67 -17.46 -3.44
CA THR A 24 -4.56 -16.71 -2.91
C THR A 24 -5.09 -15.36 -2.46
N THR A 25 -5.26 -15.19 -1.18
CA THR A 25 -5.58 -13.89 -0.63
C THR A 25 -4.31 -13.06 -0.57
N LYS A 26 -4.28 -11.99 -1.32
CA LYS A 26 -3.24 -10.99 -1.16
C LYS A 26 -3.53 -10.22 0.12
N ASN A 27 -2.56 -10.13 0.98
CA ASN A 27 -2.68 -9.29 2.17
C ASN A 27 -2.47 -7.84 1.74
N VAL A 28 -3.53 -7.08 1.77
CA VAL A 28 -3.47 -5.63 1.50
C VAL A 28 -3.47 -4.92 2.84
N ILE A 29 -2.45 -4.11 3.06
CA ILE A 29 -2.36 -3.23 4.22
C ILE A 29 -2.76 -1.84 3.75
N ASN A 30 -3.74 -1.24 4.41
CA ASN A 30 -4.20 0.10 4.08
C ASN A 30 -4.04 1.01 5.29
N ILE A 31 -3.30 2.09 5.11
CA ILE A 31 -3.05 3.09 6.14
C ILE A 31 -3.66 4.41 5.66
N VAL A 32 -4.51 5.00 6.48
CA VAL A 32 -5.18 6.26 6.17
C VAL A 32 -4.81 7.29 7.21
N GLY A 33 -4.45 8.46 6.76
CA GLY A 33 -4.08 9.57 7.62
C GLY A 33 -4.18 10.90 6.89
N GLN A 34 -3.40 11.86 7.33
CA GLN A 34 -3.37 13.18 6.73
C GLN A 34 -1.98 13.78 6.79
N ILE A 35 -1.75 14.78 5.96
CA ILE A 35 -0.51 15.55 5.99
C ILE A 35 -0.53 16.43 7.23
N GLU A 36 0.35 16.13 8.17
CA GLU A 36 0.50 16.90 9.39
C GLU A 36 1.27 18.20 9.13
N SER A 37 2.31 18.10 8.34
CA SER A 37 3.14 19.25 8.01
C SER A 37 3.93 19.02 6.73
N ILE A 38 4.47 20.11 6.18
CA ILE A 38 5.45 20.10 5.10
C ILE A 38 6.73 20.62 5.73
N ASP A 39 7.82 19.86 5.60
CA ASP A 39 9.07 20.29 6.21
C ASP A 39 9.80 21.34 5.32
N GLU A 40 10.92 21.83 5.81
CA GLU A 40 11.67 22.87 5.13
C GLU A 40 12.22 22.47 3.76
N TYR A 41 12.29 21.16 3.51
CA TYR A 41 12.75 20.61 2.23
C TYR A 41 11.60 20.25 1.29
N GLY A 42 10.37 20.58 1.67
CA GLY A 42 9.20 20.28 0.86
C GLY A 42 8.72 18.83 0.96
N ASN A 43 9.18 18.08 1.95
CA ASN A 43 8.72 16.72 2.18
C ASN A 43 7.41 16.71 2.96
N VAL A 44 6.58 15.72 2.68
CA VAL A 44 5.33 15.52 3.41
C VAL A 44 5.61 14.73 4.67
N VAL A 45 5.09 15.21 5.80
CA VAL A 45 5.17 14.53 7.08
C VAL A 45 3.76 14.12 7.48
N LEU A 46 3.56 12.83 7.74
CA LEU A 46 2.25 12.31 8.10
C LEU A 46 1.98 12.46 9.59
N ASP A 47 0.70 12.39 9.94
CA ASP A 47 0.26 12.49 11.32
C ASP A 47 0.79 11.33 12.16
N LYS A 48 0.70 11.50 13.47
CA LYS A 48 1.28 10.58 14.42
C LYS A 48 0.62 9.21 14.39
N LYS A 49 -0.68 9.17 14.21
CA LYS A 49 -1.43 7.91 14.22
C LYS A 49 -1.10 7.05 13.00
N SER A 50 -1.14 7.64 11.82
CA SER A 50 -0.81 6.91 10.59
C SER A 50 0.66 6.53 10.55
N SER A 51 1.55 7.37 11.10
CA SER A 51 2.97 7.06 11.20
C SER A 51 3.20 5.85 12.11
N ALA A 52 2.46 5.75 13.22
CA ALA A 52 2.56 4.61 14.12
C ALA A 52 2.07 3.32 13.46
N GLN A 53 1.00 3.39 12.69
CA GLN A 53 0.52 2.24 11.92
C GLN A 53 1.55 1.82 10.87
N ALA A 54 2.13 2.79 10.18
CA ALA A 54 3.17 2.52 9.21
C ALA A 54 4.36 1.82 9.87
N LYS A 55 4.76 2.28 11.04
CA LYS A 55 5.88 1.70 11.78
C LYS A 55 5.61 0.24 12.14
N ALA A 56 4.35 -0.09 12.43
CA ALA A 56 3.96 -1.44 12.84
C ALA A 56 3.88 -2.41 11.66
N TYR A 57 3.55 -1.94 10.46
CA TYR A 57 3.19 -2.81 9.34
C TYR A 57 4.10 -2.72 8.12
N LEU A 58 4.83 -1.62 7.94
CA LEU A 58 5.67 -1.45 6.75
C LEU A 58 7.07 -1.99 6.99
N GLU A 59 7.67 -2.51 5.93
CA GLU A 59 9.03 -3.04 5.96
C GLU A 59 9.88 -2.34 4.90
N LEU A 60 11.18 -2.25 5.16
CA LEU A 60 12.11 -1.71 4.17
C LEU A 60 12.01 -2.54 2.88
N GLY A 61 11.93 -1.85 1.76
CA GLY A 61 11.80 -2.48 0.45
C GLY A 61 10.37 -2.59 -0.04
N ASP A 62 9.37 -2.35 0.80
CA ASP A 62 7.97 -2.33 0.35
C ASP A 62 7.75 -1.29 -0.74
N SER A 63 6.90 -1.63 -1.70
CA SER A 63 6.36 -0.67 -2.66
C SER A 63 5.03 -0.17 -2.14
N LEU A 64 4.94 1.12 -1.94
CA LEU A 64 3.75 1.75 -1.39
C LEU A 64 3.00 2.48 -2.49
N ASN A 65 1.70 2.23 -2.57
CA ASN A 65 0.81 3.01 -3.42
C ASN A 65 0.23 4.14 -2.58
N VAL A 66 0.64 5.36 -2.87
CA VAL A 66 0.26 6.52 -2.06
C VAL A 66 -0.68 7.41 -2.85
N HIS A 67 -1.80 7.78 -2.23
CA HIS A 67 -2.77 8.70 -2.78
C HIS A 67 -2.92 9.91 -1.85
N PHE A 68 -2.87 11.09 -2.44
CA PHE A 68 -3.11 12.35 -1.72
C PHE A 68 -4.42 12.95 -2.19
N GLY A 69 -5.39 13.10 -1.27
CA GLY A 69 -6.70 13.59 -1.62
C GLY A 69 -7.54 12.51 -2.30
N GLU A 70 -8.72 12.88 -2.77
CA GLU A 70 -9.67 11.91 -3.32
C GLU A 70 -9.40 11.55 -4.77
N ASP A 71 -8.94 12.50 -5.56
CA ASP A 71 -8.80 12.36 -7.00
C ASP A 71 -7.35 12.33 -7.49
N SER A 72 -6.41 12.05 -6.61
CA SER A 72 -5.00 12.07 -7.00
C SER A 72 -4.61 10.77 -7.69
N GLU A 73 -3.65 10.90 -8.60
CA GLU A 73 -3.00 9.73 -9.17
C GLU A 73 -2.22 9.01 -8.09
N LYS A 74 -2.12 7.70 -8.26
CA LYS A 74 -1.33 6.85 -7.40
C LYS A 74 0.15 7.14 -7.60
N LEU A 75 0.85 7.45 -6.52
CA LEU A 75 2.30 7.57 -6.54
C LEU A 75 2.90 6.29 -5.96
N ILE A 76 3.90 5.75 -6.63
CA ILE A 76 4.58 4.57 -6.15
C ILE A 76 5.83 5.02 -5.41
N CYS A 77 5.85 4.79 -4.10
CA CYS A 77 6.95 5.16 -3.24
C CYS A 77 7.61 3.90 -2.69
N LYS A 78 8.92 3.89 -2.63
CA LYS A 78 9.63 2.77 -2.03
C LYS A 78 9.92 3.09 -0.56
N MET A 79 9.62 2.14 0.33
CA MET A 79 9.95 2.27 1.74
C MET A 79 11.44 2.03 1.93
N VAL A 80 12.18 3.07 2.34
CA VAL A 80 13.64 3.03 2.43
C VAL A 80 14.10 3.66 3.73
N LYS A 81 15.39 3.51 4.01
CA LYS A 81 15.99 4.09 5.20
C LYS A 81 16.45 5.53 4.94
N ASP A 82 17.03 5.77 3.79
CA ASP A 82 17.62 7.07 3.46
C ASP A 82 17.16 7.56 2.08
N TYR A 83 17.20 8.86 1.88
CA TYR A 83 16.77 9.47 0.60
C TYR A 83 17.53 8.92 -0.61
N GLY A 84 18.82 8.66 -0.44
CA GLY A 84 19.66 8.18 -1.52
C GLY A 84 19.49 6.71 -1.88
N ASP A 85 18.60 6.01 -1.21
CA ASP A 85 18.33 4.59 -1.50
C ASP A 85 17.44 4.38 -2.72
N VAL A 86 16.95 5.47 -3.32
CA VAL A 86 16.23 5.44 -4.60
C VAL A 86 16.95 6.38 -5.56
N PRO A 87 16.78 6.20 -6.88
CA PRO A 87 17.37 7.11 -7.86
C PRO A 87 16.86 8.54 -7.68
N VAL A 88 17.67 9.50 -8.12
CA VAL A 88 17.28 10.92 -8.12
C VAL A 88 15.97 11.07 -8.90
N GLY A 89 15.01 11.77 -8.31
CA GLY A 89 13.71 12.03 -8.92
C GLY A 89 12.67 10.99 -8.57
N ASP A 90 13.03 9.89 -7.94
CA ASP A 90 12.07 8.87 -7.54
C ASP A 90 11.45 9.19 -6.18
N TYR A 91 10.23 8.66 -6.00
CA TYR A 91 9.47 8.83 -4.77
C TYR A 91 9.92 7.80 -3.73
N LEU A 92 9.92 8.22 -2.48
CA LEU A 92 10.27 7.35 -1.37
C LEU A 92 9.45 7.67 -0.13
N ALA A 93 9.42 6.72 0.79
CA ALA A 93 8.88 6.92 2.12
C ALA A 93 9.95 6.48 3.10
N ARG A 94 10.10 7.22 4.19
CA ARG A 94 11.04 6.88 5.23
C ARG A 94 10.56 7.44 6.57
N PHE A 95 11.04 6.85 7.65
CA PHE A 95 10.78 7.41 8.97
C PHE A 95 11.84 8.44 9.32
N ASP A 96 11.40 9.56 9.87
CA ASP A 96 12.30 10.58 10.37
C ASP A 96 13.02 10.04 11.63
N ASN A 97 14.33 10.21 11.68
CA ASN A 97 15.12 9.65 12.77
C ASN A 97 14.81 10.29 14.13
N ASP A 98 14.40 11.55 14.13
CA ASP A 98 14.17 12.29 15.37
C ASP A 98 12.74 12.16 15.89
N THR A 99 11.77 12.07 15.00
CA THR A 99 10.35 12.12 15.36
C THR A 99 9.62 10.79 15.18
N ASP A 100 10.20 9.85 14.44
CA ASP A 100 9.57 8.59 14.03
C ASP A 100 8.31 8.79 13.17
N LEU A 101 8.11 9.98 12.63
CA LEU A 101 7.00 10.23 11.74
C LEU A 101 7.35 9.79 10.32
N LEU A 102 6.36 9.29 9.60
CA LEU A 102 6.56 8.87 8.22
C LEU A 102 6.63 10.09 7.33
N LYS A 103 7.68 10.17 6.54
CA LYS A 103 7.87 11.20 5.52
C LYS A 103 7.73 10.58 4.15
N ILE A 104 7.13 11.33 3.24
CA ILE A 104 7.07 10.98 1.83
C ILE A 104 7.76 12.08 1.06
N ALA A 105 8.65 11.68 0.16
CA ALA A 105 9.59 12.60 -0.45
C ALA A 105 9.94 12.19 -1.88
N ILE A 106 10.64 13.08 -2.57
CA ILE A 106 11.31 12.81 -3.83
C ILE A 106 12.79 12.96 -3.57
N ASN A 107 13.61 12.01 -4.00
CA ASN A 107 15.05 12.14 -3.86
C ASN A 107 15.53 13.34 -4.68
N GLN A 108 16.09 14.33 -4.01
CA GLN A 108 16.53 15.61 -4.57
C GLN A 108 15.41 16.41 -5.24
N GLY A 109 14.18 16.29 -4.72
CA GLY A 109 13.04 17.05 -5.19
C GLY A 109 12.19 17.56 -4.04
N GLN A 110 11.12 18.25 -4.36
CA GLN A 110 10.18 18.79 -3.39
C GLN A 110 8.78 18.27 -3.73
N ILE A 111 8.39 17.18 -3.09
CA ILE A 111 7.11 16.51 -3.40
C ILE A 111 5.93 17.43 -3.21
N SER A 112 5.95 18.29 -2.20
CA SER A 112 4.83 19.20 -1.94
C SER A 112 4.59 20.18 -3.08
N LYS A 113 5.63 20.61 -3.76
CA LYS A 113 5.50 21.50 -4.91
C LYS A 113 5.15 20.72 -6.17
N THR A 114 5.85 19.63 -6.43
CA THR A 114 5.64 18.81 -7.63
C THR A 114 4.20 18.30 -7.70
N ASN A 115 3.61 17.93 -6.57
CA ASN A 115 2.29 17.34 -6.52
C ASN A 115 1.25 18.27 -5.88
N ASN A 116 1.60 19.52 -5.64
CA ASN A 116 0.70 20.52 -5.11
C ASN A 116 0.02 20.07 -3.81
N LEU A 117 0.83 19.65 -2.85
CA LEU A 117 0.35 19.09 -1.59
C LEU A 117 0.33 20.14 -0.49
N LYS A 118 -0.63 20.02 0.42
CA LYS A 118 -0.82 20.95 1.52
C LYS A 118 -1.16 20.23 2.81
N LYS A 119 -0.81 20.86 3.92
CA LYS A 119 -1.20 20.40 5.25
C LYS A 119 -2.71 20.16 5.31
N GLY A 120 -3.10 19.07 5.95
CA GLY A 120 -4.50 18.69 6.12
C GLY A 120 -5.07 17.79 5.03
N MET A 121 -4.36 17.64 3.91
CA MET A 121 -4.82 16.73 2.86
C MET A 121 -4.82 15.29 3.34
N ALA A 122 -5.84 14.55 2.94
CA ALA A 122 -5.93 13.12 3.24
C ALA A 122 -4.83 12.35 2.52
N VAL A 123 -4.33 11.32 3.16
CA VAL A 123 -3.32 10.42 2.60
C VAL A 123 -3.79 8.99 2.80
N SER A 124 -3.71 8.19 1.74
CA SER A 124 -3.97 6.76 1.80
C SER A 124 -2.77 6.01 1.26
N ILE A 125 -2.32 5.00 1.99
CA ILE A 125 -1.16 4.19 1.61
C ILE A 125 -1.61 2.74 1.55
N ASP A 126 -1.43 2.11 0.39
CA ASP A 126 -1.70 0.70 0.20
C ASP A 126 -0.40 -0.06 -0.05
N VAL A 127 -0.25 -1.20 0.62
CA VAL A 127 0.85 -2.12 0.41
C VAL A 127 0.27 -3.47 0.05
N VAL A 128 0.75 -4.06 -1.02
CA VAL A 128 0.32 -5.39 -1.45
C VAL A 128 1.51 -6.33 -1.32
N ARG A 129 1.34 -7.39 -0.55
CA ARG A 129 2.35 -8.44 -0.33
C ARG A 129 1.83 -9.81 -0.73
#